data_f5e59d5c54c550c8a2876808e02c3ffb
#
_entry.id   f5e59d5c54c550c8a2876808e02c3ffb
#
_cell.length_a   1.000
_cell.length_b   1.000
_cell.length_c   1.000
_cell.angle_alpha   90.00
_cell.angle_beta   90.00
_cell.angle_gamma   90.00
#
_symmetry.space_group_name_H-M   'P 1'
#
loop_
_entity.id
_entity.type
_entity.pdbx_description
1 polymer ?
#
loop_
_entity_poly.entity_id
_entity_poly.type
_entity_poly.pdbx_seq_one_letter_code
_entity_poly.pdbx_strand_id
1 'polypeptide(L)'
;RSRGLGDVYKRQVQNKGYHIVSSPDILSRTELESNRKTTWVGEEIHYFDSTDSTNTRAKRLAEDGAVHGTLVVADEQTGGRGRRGRVWESQKGVSIYMSLVLKPEIEPNHASMLTLITAMAVAGGIEKTTGLECKIKWPNDIVIHGKKVCGILTEMSTQMDYINYIVIGIGINVHNESCLLYTSDA
;
A
#
# COMPACT_ATOMS: atom_id res chain seq x y z
N ARG A 1 22.53 22.02 5.55
CA ARG A 1 22.68 20.93 4.55
C ARG A 1 21.38 20.13 4.59
N SER A 2 20.49 20.42 3.64
CA SER A 2 19.23 19.71 3.44
C SER A 2 19.56 18.29 2.89
N ARG A 3 19.30 17.26 3.69
CA ARG A 3 19.26 15.88 3.21
C ARG A 3 17.88 15.63 2.59
N GLY A 4 17.87 15.09 1.36
CA GLY A 4 16.85 14.20 0.92
C GLY A 4 15.79 14.75 -0.03
N LEU A 5 16.20 15.11 -1.22
CA LEU A 5 15.45 14.83 -2.44
C LEU A 5 16.37 13.89 -3.21
N GLY A 6 15.94 12.66 -3.45
CA GLY A 6 16.68 11.73 -4.27
C GLY A 6 17.16 12.43 -5.53
N ASP A 7 18.40 12.16 -5.97
CA ASP A 7 19.07 12.89 -7.04
C ASP A 7 18.25 12.84 -8.34
N VAL A 8 17.42 13.85 -8.54
CA VAL A 8 16.74 14.09 -9.80
C VAL A 8 17.78 14.61 -10.78
N TYR A 9 18.18 13.81 -11.73
CA TYR A 9 19.10 14.24 -12.75
C TYR A 9 18.41 15.20 -13.72
N LYS A 10 18.81 16.49 -13.64
CA LYS A 10 18.30 17.57 -14.50
C LYS A 10 19.33 17.90 -15.57
N ARG A 11 18.93 17.95 -16.82
CA ARG A 11 19.72 18.47 -17.92
C ARG A 11 19.26 19.90 -18.22
N GLN A 12 20.20 20.85 -18.18
CA GLN A 12 19.93 22.21 -18.62
C GLN A 12 19.83 22.26 -20.15
N VAL A 13 18.76 22.82 -20.67
CA VAL A 13 18.57 23.09 -22.08
C VAL A 13 18.72 24.59 -22.29
N GLN A 14 19.69 24.98 -23.10
CA GLN A 14 20.04 26.40 -23.33
C GLN A 14 18.78 27.16 -23.79
N ASN A 15 18.43 28.25 -23.09
CA ASN A 15 17.25 29.10 -23.31
C ASN A 15 15.86 28.41 -23.13
N LYS A 16 15.78 27.17 -22.60
CA LYS A 16 14.52 26.44 -22.39
C LYS A 16 14.33 25.89 -20.97
N GLY A 17 15.23 26.22 -20.04
CA GLY A 17 15.13 25.76 -18.64
C GLY A 17 15.78 24.39 -18.41
N TYR A 18 15.20 23.60 -17.50
CA TYR A 18 15.71 22.29 -17.11
C TYR A 18 14.75 21.20 -17.58
N HIS A 19 15.33 20.10 -18.07
CA HIS A 19 14.62 18.86 -18.37
C HIS A 19 15.02 17.78 -17.37
N ILE A 20 14.04 17.11 -16.77
CA ILE A 20 14.28 15.95 -15.90
C ILE A 20 14.65 14.77 -16.80
N VAL A 21 15.84 14.22 -16.62
CA VAL A 21 16.35 13.09 -17.40
C VAL A 21 16.00 11.76 -16.76
N SER A 22 16.04 11.71 -15.43
CA SER A 22 15.63 10.54 -14.64
C SER A 22 15.24 10.98 -13.24
N SER A 23 14.29 10.30 -12.64
CA SER A 23 13.99 10.34 -11.21
C SER A 23 14.47 9.04 -10.57
N PRO A 24 14.95 9.07 -9.33
CA PRO A 24 15.26 7.84 -8.61
C PRO A 24 13.99 7.01 -8.40
N ASP A 25 14.14 5.69 -8.38
CA ASP A 25 13.06 4.76 -8.05
C ASP A 25 12.86 4.74 -6.52
N ILE A 26 12.19 5.76 -6.02
CA ILE A 26 11.89 5.93 -4.60
C ILE A 26 10.39 6.14 -4.40
N LEU A 27 9.85 5.47 -3.41
CA LEU A 27 8.50 5.74 -2.95
C LEU A 27 8.54 6.95 -2.01
N SER A 28 8.03 8.10 -2.46
CA SER A 28 7.97 9.32 -1.68
C SER A 28 6.58 9.95 -1.72
N ARG A 29 6.27 10.80 -0.74
CA ARG A 29 5.00 11.54 -0.73
C ARG A 29 4.78 12.32 -2.04
N THR A 30 5.80 13.03 -2.51
CA THR A 30 5.71 13.84 -3.74
C THR A 30 5.43 12.98 -4.97
N GLU A 31 6.07 11.79 -5.09
CA GLU A 31 5.80 10.84 -6.17
C GLU A 31 4.36 10.33 -6.12
N LEU A 32 3.87 9.97 -4.93
CA LEU A 32 2.49 9.51 -4.74
C LEU A 32 1.48 10.59 -5.13
N GLU A 33 1.66 11.82 -4.63
CA GLU A 33 0.78 12.95 -4.92
C GLU A 33 0.79 13.33 -6.42
N SER A 34 1.96 13.36 -7.07
CA SER A 34 2.10 13.75 -8.48
C SER A 34 1.52 12.71 -9.45
N ASN A 35 1.54 11.43 -9.08
CA ASN A 35 1.05 10.34 -9.91
C ASN A 35 -0.41 9.95 -9.59
N ARG A 36 -1.00 10.52 -8.56
CA ARG A 36 -2.39 10.24 -8.16
C ARG A 36 -3.37 10.66 -9.25
N LYS A 37 -4.22 9.72 -9.65
CA LYS A 37 -5.31 9.95 -10.64
C LYS A 37 -6.69 9.72 -10.04
N THR A 38 -6.75 9.35 -8.77
CA THR A 38 -7.99 9.08 -8.05
C THR A 38 -8.62 10.37 -7.53
N THR A 39 -9.93 10.39 -7.39
CA THR A 39 -10.67 11.56 -6.90
C THR A 39 -10.79 11.60 -5.37
N TRP A 40 -10.73 10.44 -4.70
CA TRP A 40 -10.93 10.32 -3.26
C TRP A 40 -9.84 9.51 -2.55
N VAL A 41 -9.37 8.38 -3.13
CA VAL A 41 -8.28 7.60 -2.54
C VAL A 41 -6.99 8.40 -2.59
N GLY A 42 -6.36 8.55 -1.42
CA GLY A 42 -5.09 9.25 -1.31
C GLY A 42 -5.21 10.78 -1.51
N GLU A 43 -6.39 11.36 -1.32
CA GLU A 43 -6.52 12.82 -1.20
C GLU A 43 -5.72 13.31 0.02
N GLU A 44 -5.75 12.54 1.10
CA GLU A 44 -4.87 12.68 2.25
C GLU A 44 -3.87 11.52 2.27
N ILE A 45 -2.55 11.84 2.17
CA ILE A 45 -1.46 10.86 2.18
C ILE A 45 -0.54 11.13 3.37
N HIS A 46 -0.34 10.11 4.20
CA HIS A 46 0.66 10.08 5.27
C HIS A 46 1.79 9.13 4.87
N TYR A 47 2.97 9.69 4.60
CA TYR A 47 4.16 8.94 4.25
C TYR A 47 5.15 8.87 5.41
N PHE A 48 5.75 7.70 5.62
CA PHE A 48 6.76 7.43 6.64
C PHE A 48 7.97 6.72 6.02
N ASP A 49 9.18 7.21 6.29
CA ASP A 49 10.41 6.48 5.93
C ASP A 49 10.48 5.14 6.66
N SER A 50 10.05 5.08 7.93
CA SER A 50 9.94 3.87 8.74
C SER A 50 8.83 4.03 9.77
N THR A 51 8.09 2.97 10.02
CA THR A 51 7.03 2.93 11.05
C THR A 51 6.91 1.54 11.67
N ASP A 52 6.14 1.43 12.75
CA ASP A 52 5.78 0.13 13.34
C ASP A 52 4.94 -0.71 12.35
N SER A 53 3.82 -0.17 11.89
CA SER A 53 2.94 -0.79 10.90
C SER A 53 2.05 0.27 10.28
N THR A 54 1.88 0.25 8.95
CA THR A 54 0.96 1.15 8.25
C THR A 54 -0.49 0.95 8.72
N ASN A 55 -0.91 -0.29 9.03
CA ASN A 55 -2.23 -0.55 9.63
C ASN A 55 -2.39 0.09 11.01
N THR A 56 -1.36 0.00 11.86
CA THR A 56 -1.39 0.60 13.19
C THR A 56 -1.49 2.13 13.09
N ARG A 57 -0.75 2.75 12.17
CA ARG A 57 -0.84 4.19 11.91
C ARG A 57 -2.20 4.59 11.36
N ALA A 58 -2.71 3.83 10.39
CA ALA A 58 -4.01 4.08 9.79
C ALA A 58 -5.15 3.99 10.81
N LYS A 59 -5.09 3.03 11.76
CA LYS A 59 -6.07 2.93 12.85
C LYS A 59 -6.05 4.16 13.76
N ARG A 60 -4.87 4.61 14.18
CA ARG A 60 -4.72 5.82 15.00
C ARG A 60 -5.28 7.05 14.28
N LEU A 61 -4.91 7.23 13.00
CA LEU A 61 -5.44 8.32 12.20
C LEU A 61 -6.97 8.25 12.04
N ALA A 62 -7.54 7.06 11.86
CA ALA A 62 -8.98 6.87 11.76
C ALA A 62 -9.71 7.24 13.07
N GLU A 63 -9.11 6.93 14.23
CA GLU A 63 -9.57 7.33 15.58
C GLU A 63 -9.46 8.84 15.78
N ASP A 64 -8.41 9.46 15.24
CA ASP A 64 -8.18 10.92 15.28
C ASP A 64 -9.03 11.69 14.23
N GLY A 65 -9.88 10.99 13.48
CA GLY A 65 -10.84 11.64 12.57
C GLY A 65 -10.45 11.63 11.07
N ALA A 66 -9.38 10.94 10.67
CA ALA A 66 -8.97 10.86 9.27
C ALA A 66 -10.15 10.57 8.33
N VAL A 67 -10.16 11.18 7.14
CA VAL A 67 -11.26 11.07 6.18
C VAL A 67 -11.27 9.71 5.47
N HIS A 68 -12.43 9.38 4.88
CA HIS A 68 -12.57 8.22 3.99
C HIS A 68 -11.60 8.36 2.82
N GLY A 69 -10.78 7.33 2.57
CA GLY A 69 -9.78 7.37 1.50
C GLY A 69 -8.39 7.82 1.93
N THR A 70 -8.17 8.16 3.21
CA THR A 70 -6.83 8.46 3.73
C THR A 70 -5.89 7.28 3.49
N LEU A 71 -4.73 7.56 2.90
CA LEU A 71 -3.71 6.58 2.57
C LEU A 71 -2.49 6.75 3.46
N VAL A 72 -2.08 5.67 4.10
CA VAL A 72 -0.83 5.59 4.87
C VAL A 72 0.16 4.74 4.11
N VAL A 73 1.36 5.26 3.87
CA VAL A 73 2.42 4.57 3.13
C VAL A 73 3.71 4.60 3.94
N ALA A 74 4.48 3.52 3.88
CA ALA A 74 5.80 3.45 4.50
C ALA A 74 6.80 2.76 3.57
N ASP A 75 8.06 3.20 3.63
CA ASP A 75 9.18 2.54 2.95
C ASP A 75 9.69 1.33 3.74
N GLU A 76 9.48 1.33 5.06
CA GLU A 76 9.84 0.24 5.97
C GLU A 76 8.79 0.06 7.08
N GLN A 77 8.58 -1.19 7.51
CA GLN A 77 7.82 -1.48 8.73
C GLN A 77 8.65 -2.34 9.69
N THR A 78 8.79 -1.88 10.93
CA THR A 78 9.52 -2.62 11.99
C THR A 78 8.64 -3.67 12.69
N GLY A 79 7.34 -3.61 12.50
CA GLY A 79 6.35 -4.51 13.09
C GLY A 79 5.20 -4.82 12.13
N GLY A 80 5.53 -5.12 10.86
CA GLY A 80 4.57 -5.48 9.83
C GLY A 80 3.71 -6.69 10.23
N ARG A 81 2.41 -6.62 9.96
CA ARG A 81 1.42 -7.62 10.40
C ARG A 81 0.77 -8.33 9.24
N GLY A 82 0.64 -9.64 9.38
CA GLY A 82 -0.17 -10.50 8.52
C GLY A 82 -1.35 -11.10 9.28
N ARG A 83 -2.16 -11.89 8.58
CA ARG A 83 -3.32 -12.59 9.18
C ARG A 83 -2.88 -13.59 10.25
N ARG A 84 -3.76 -13.78 11.26
CA ARG A 84 -3.57 -14.75 12.36
C ARG A 84 -2.27 -14.55 13.13
N GLY A 85 -1.84 -13.27 13.32
CA GLY A 85 -0.64 -12.95 14.08
C GLY A 85 0.69 -13.24 13.37
N ARG A 86 0.67 -13.60 12.08
CA ARG A 86 1.92 -13.76 11.30
C ARG A 86 2.60 -12.41 11.13
N VAL A 87 3.92 -12.43 11.03
CA VAL A 87 4.74 -11.26 10.71
C VAL A 87 4.74 -11.06 9.19
N TRP A 88 4.67 -9.80 8.77
CA TRP A 88 4.95 -9.39 7.40
C TRP A 88 6.31 -8.72 7.37
N GLU A 89 7.32 -9.39 6.81
CA GLU A 89 8.64 -8.80 6.64
C GLU A 89 8.59 -7.59 5.73
N SER A 90 9.17 -6.49 6.17
CA SER A 90 8.97 -5.19 5.53
C SER A 90 10.27 -4.40 5.44
N GLN A 91 11.19 -4.91 4.63
CA GLN A 91 12.50 -4.28 4.39
C GLN A 91 12.35 -3.00 3.57
N LYS A 92 13.25 -2.06 3.83
CA LYS A 92 13.30 -0.76 3.17
C LYS A 92 13.62 -0.88 1.68
N GLY A 93 12.87 -0.14 0.84
CA GLY A 93 13.17 0.06 -0.58
C GLY A 93 12.91 -1.15 -1.48
N VAL A 94 12.27 -2.22 -0.98
CA VAL A 94 12.09 -3.46 -1.78
C VAL A 94 10.62 -3.82 -2.05
N SER A 95 9.70 -3.12 -1.43
CA SER A 95 8.26 -3.44 -1.49
C SER A 95 7.42 -2.20 -1.27
N ILE A 96 6.12 -2.30 -1.55
CA ILE A 96 5.15 -1.25 -1.25
C ILE A 96 4.36 -1.68 -0.02
N TYR A 97 4.36 -0.86 1.02
CA TYR A 97 3.56 -1.06 2.23
C TYR A 97 2.60 0.11 2.37
N MET A 98 1.32 -0.17 2.29
CA MET A 98 0.30 0.86 2.41
C MET A 98 -0.93 0.36 3.15
N SER A 99 -1.67 1.30 3.74
CA SER A 99 -2.95 1.04 4.39
C SER A 99 -3.96 2.12 4.01
N LEU A 100 -5.16 1.70 3.64
CA LEU A 100 -6.26 2.56 3.27
C LEU A 100 -7.28 2.61 4.39
N VAL A 101 -7.68 3.83 4.79
CA VAL A 101 -8.77 4.05 5.74
C VAL A 101 -10.08 4.19 4.99
N LEU A 102 -11.06 3.37 5.34
CA LEU A 102 -12.41 3.42 4.80
C LEU A 102 -13.42 3.66 5.92
N LYS A 103 -14.43 4.46 5.63
CA LYS A 103 -15.62 4.66 6.48
C LYS A 103 -16.87 4.36 5.64
N PRO A 104 -17.11 3.07 5.34
CA PRO A 104 -18.23 2.69 4.49
C PRO A 104 -19.54 2.61 5.28
N GLU A 105 -20.64 2.93 4.62
CA GLU A 105 -22.00 2.73 5.14
C GLU A 105 -22.52 1.33 4.74
N ILE A 106 -21.89 0.28 5.27
CA ILE A 106 -22.29 -1.12 5.05
C ILE A 106 -22.43 -1.85 6.37
N GLU A 107 -23.17 -2.94 6.38
CA GLU A 107 -23.26 -3.82 7.54
C GLU A 107 -21.93 -4.55 7.82
N PRO A 108 -21.56 -4.78 9.09
CA PRO A 108 -20.30 -5.42 9.45
C PRO A 108 -20.05 -6.80 8.81
N ASN A 109 -21.11 -7.58 8.56
CA ASN A 109 -21.04 -8.89 7.90
C ASN A 109 -20.51 -8.80 6.44
N HIS A 110 -20.67 -7.65 5.79
CA HIS A 110 -20.19 -7.41 4.43
C HIS A 110 -18.73 -6.92 4.35
N ALA A 111 -18.10 -6.59 5.48
CA ALA A 111 -16.74 -6.06 5.51
C ALA A 111 -15.69 -7.02 4.87
N SER A 112 -15.92 -8.33 4.95
CA SER A 112 -15.02 -9.32 4.33
C SER A 112 -14.97 -9.21 2.80
N MET A 113 -16.02 -8.72 2.15
CA MET A 113 -16.06 -8.49 0.70
C MET A 113 -15.03 -7.44 0.26
N LEU A 114 -14.74 -6.46 1.13
CA LEU A 114 -13.75 -5.42 0.82
C LEU A 114 -12.34 -5.99 0.64
N THR A 115 -12.00 -7.09 1.31
CA THR A 115 -10.72 -7.79 1.08
C THR A 115 -10.64 -8.30 -0.36
N LEU A 116 -11.71 -8.90 -0.87
CA LEU A 116 -11.75 -9.42 -2.24
C LEU A 116 -11.77 -8.31 -3.27
N ILE A 117 -12.57 -7.27 -3.05
CA ILE A 117 -12.60 -6.08 -3.93
C ILE A 117 -11.21 -5.45 -4.01
N THR A 118 -10.53 -5.32 -2.87
CA THR A 118 -9.15 -4.81 -2.83
C THR A 118 -8.19 -5.73 -3.58
N ALA A 119 -8.32 -7.05 -3.43
CA ALA A 119 -7.50 -8.00 -4.17
C ALA A 119 -7.68 -7.86 -5.69
N MET A 120 -8.92 -7.69 -6.16
CA MET A 120 -9.22 -7.45 -7.57
C MET A 120 -8.62 -6.13 -8.06
N ALA A 121 -8.75 -5.05 -7.28
CA ALA A 121 -8.21 -3.74 -7.63
C ALA A 121 -6.67 -3.76 -7.71
N VAL A 122 -6.01 -4.39 -6.72
CA VAL A 122 -4.54 -4.50 -6.69
C VAL A 122 -4.03 -5.42 -7.80
N ALA A 123 -4.68 -6.56 -8.06
CA ALA A 123 -4.35 -7.45 -9.16
C ALA A 123 -4.42 -6.71 -10.51
N GLY A 124 -5.52 -6.02 -10.77
CA GLY A 124 -5.68 -5.21 -11.98
C GLY A 124 -4.65 -4.08 -12.10
N GLY A 125 -4.26 -3.46 -10.98
CA GLY A 125 -3.17 -2.47 -10.94
C GLY A 125 -1.82 -3.06 -11.32
N ILE A 126 -1.48 -4.21 -10.75
CA ILE A 126 -0.23 -4.94 -11.07
C ILE A 126 -0.23 -5.37 -12.54
N GLU A 127 -1.30 -6.00 -13.03
CA GLU A 127 -1.43 -6.44 -14.42
C GLU A 127 -1.26 -5.28 -15.41
N LYS A 128 -1.94 -4.16 -15.15
CA LYS A 128 -1.87 -2.96 -15.98
C LYS A 128 -0.45 -2.37 -16.04
N THR A 129 0.30 -2.45 -14.94
CA THR A 129 1.62 -1.84 -14.83
C THR A 129 2.72 -2.75 -15.37
N THR A 130 2.59 -4.06 -15.15
CA THR A 130 3.66 -5.04 -15.45
C THR A 130 3.38 -5.93 -16.66
N GLY A 131 2.13 -6.06 -17.07
CA GLY A 131 1.69 -7.03 -18.08
C GLY A 131 1.66 -8.49 -17.58
N LEU A 132 1.93 -8.74 -16.29
CA LEU A 132 1.97 -10.07 -15.70
C LEU A 132 0.56 -10.50 -15.24
N GLU A 133 0.15 -11.72 -15.57
CA GLU A 133 -1.12 -12.30 -15.11
C GLU A 133 -1.11 -12.54 -13.60
N CYS A 134 -2.08 -11.96 -12.89
CA CYS A 134 -2.28 -12.14 -11.47
C CYS A 134 -3.40 -13.14 -11.19
N LYS A 135 -3.21 -13.97 -10.16
CA LYS A 135 -4.27 -14.84 -9.63
C LYS A 135 -4.54 -14.50 -8.18
N ILE A 136 -5.82 -14.42 -7.83
CA ILE A 136 -6.23 -14.20 -6.45
C ILE A 136 -6.26 -15.55 -5.75
N LYS A 137 -5.38 -15.73 -4.76
CA LYS A 137 -5.44 -16.85 -3.84
C LYS A 137 -6.29 -16.46 -2.64
N TRP A 138 -7.50 -16.97 -2.65
CA TRP A 138 -8.47 -16.70 -1.58
C TRP A 138 -7.90 -17.04 -0.20
N PRO A 139 -8.17 -16.24 0.83
CA PRO A 139 -9.07 -15.08 0.80
C PRO A 139 -8.37 -13.72 0.60
N ASN A 140 -7.04 -13.64 0.60
CA ASN A 140 -6.36 -12.36 0.80
C ASN A 140 -4.98 -12.22 0.17
N ASP A 141 -4.59 -13.14 -0.70
CA ASP A 141 -3.27 -13.13 -1.32
C ASP A 141 -3.38 -12.99 -2.84
N ILE A 142 -2.40 -12.34 -3.46
CA ILE A 142 -2.24 -12.31 -4.91
C ILE A 142 -0.97 -13.04 -5.25
N VAL A 143 -1.04 -13.87 -6.29
CA VAL A 143 0.07 -14.70 -6.74
C VAL A 143 0.34 -14.50 -8.24
N ILE A 144 1.62 -14.53 -8.62
CA ILE A 144 2.11 -14.55 -10.01
C ILE A 144 3.00 -15.78 -10.14
N HIS A 145 2.75 -16.63 -11.14
CA HIS A 145 3.48 -17.89 -11.35
C HIS A 145 3.56 -18.77 -10.08
N GLY A 146 2.49 -18.80 -9.29
CA GLY A 146 2.42 -19.56 -8.03
C GLY A 146 3.14 -18.93 -6.83
N LYS A 147 3.81 -17.79 -7.01
CA LYS A 147 4.53 -17.08 -5.96
C LYS A 147 3.69 -15.92 -5.41
N LYS A 148 3.65 -15.78 -4.09
CA LYS A 148 2.90 -14.70 -3.43
C LYS A 148 3.59 -13.35 -3.66
N VAL A 149 2.90 -12.46 -4.37
CA VAL A 149 3.38 -11.08 -4.64
C VAL A 149 2.66 -10.03 -3.80
N CYS A 150 1.46 -10.34 -3.29
CA CYS A 150 0.75 -9.39 -2.42
C CYS A 150 0.00 -10.12 -1.32
N GLY A 151 -0.06 -9.48 -0.15
CA GLY A 151 -0.91 -9.88 0.97
C GLY A 151 -1.78 -8.71 1.40
N ILE A 152 -3.05 -8.99 1.73
CA ILE A 152 -4.02 -8.01 2.18
C ILE A 152 -4.48 -8.35 3.59
N LEU A 153 -4.49 -7.35 4.48
CA LEU A 153 -4.94 -7.46 5.86
C LEU A 153 -6.02 -6.44 6.14
N THR A 154 -7.27 -6.89 6.23
CA THR A 154 -8.39 -6.05 6.61
C THR A 154 -8.63 -6.14 8.11
N GLU A 155 -8.65 -5.01 8.77
CA GLU A 155 -8.99 -4.84 10.19
C GLU A 155 -10.12 -3.81 10.29
N MET A 156 -11.05 -3.99 11.21
CA MET A 156 -12.17 -3.07 11.38
C MET A 156 -12.40 -2.73 12.83
N SER A 157 -12.93 -1.55 13.08
CA SER A 157 -13.52 -1.12 14.34
C SER A 157 -15.02 -1.03 14.15
N THR A 158 -15.75 -1.70 15.04
CA THR A 158 -17.21 -1.72 15.01
C THR A 158 -17.76 -1.31 16.37
N GLN A 159 -18.95 -0.72 16.37
CA GLN A 159 -19.70 -0.44 17.57
C GLN A 159 -21.16 -0.86 17.34
N MET A 160 -21.61 -1.88 18.09
CA MET A 160 -22.91 -2.54 17.89
C MET A 160 -23.09 -2.98 16.42
N ASP A 161 -23.98 -2.34 15.67
CA ASP A 161 -24.39 -2.74 14.32
C ASP A 161 -23.77 -1.89 13.20
N TYR A 162 -22.80 -1.01 13.51
CA TYR A 162 -22.17 -0.17 12.52
C TYR A 162 -20.64 -0.21 12.55
N ILE A 163 -20.05 0.13 11.42
CA ILE A 163 -18.61 0.19 11.27
C ILE A 163 -18.14 1.62 11.54
N ASN A 164 -17.24 1.79 12.52
CA ASN A 164 -16.57 3.07 12.74
C ASN A 164 -15.59 3.37 11.59
N TYR A 165 -14.75 2.39 11.29
CA TYR A 165 -13.81 2.43 10.19
C TYR A 165 -13.31 1.02 9.83
N ILE A 166 -12.79 0.89 8.62
CA ILE A 166 -12.03 -0.26 8.14
C ILE A 166 -10.65 0.21 7.71
N VAL A 167 -9.63 -0.52 8.10
CA VAL A 167 -8.27 -0.33 7.61
C VAL A 167 -7.90 -1.54 6.75
N ILE A 168 -7.50 -1.28 5.52
CA ILE A 168 -7.06 -2.31 4.58
C ILE A 168 -5.56 -2.15 4.34
N GLY A 169 -4.76 -3.01 4.96
CA GLY A 169 -3.33 -3.11 4.73
C GLY A 169 -3.02 -3.89 3.47
N ILE A 170 -2.12 -3.38 2.67
CA ILE A 170 -1.69 -3.94 1.40
C ILE A 170 -0.16 -3.95 1.39
N GLY A 171 0.44 -5.14 1.31
CA GLY A 171 1.87 -5.31 1.13
C GLY A 171 2.14 -5.93 -0.24
N ILE A 172 2.92 -5.24 -1.10
CA ILE A 172 3.26 -5.73 -2.45
C ILE A 172 4.78 -5.93 -2.52
N ASN A 173 5.20 -7.15 -2.78
CA ASN A 173 6.60 -7.49 -3.00
C ASN A 173 7.02 -7.09 -4.42
N VAL A 174 8.04 -6.24 -4.55
CA VAL A 174 8.54 -5.75 -5.83
C VAL A 174 9.94 -6.30 -6.12
N HIS A 175 10.91 -6.05 -5.23
CA HIS A 175 12.31 -6.46 -5.37
C HIS A 175 12.76 -7.41 -4.25
N ASN A 176 11.83 -8.05 -3.54
CA ASN A 176 12.15 -8.90 -2.41
C ASN A 176 12.56 -10.30 -2.88
N GLU A 177 13.87 -10.59 -2.86
CA GLU A 177 14.42 -11.88 -3.25
C GLU A 177 14.02 -13.01 -2.28
N SER A 178 13.83 -12.73 -0.99
CA SER A 178 13.52 -13.71 0.04
C SER A 178 12.04 -14.16 0.05
N CYS A 179 11.14 -13.37 -0.52
CA CYS A 179 9.69 -13.67 -0.52
C CYS A 179 9.26 -14.77 -1.50
N LEU A 180 10.20 -15.30 -2.28
CA LEU A 180 9.95 -16.37 -3.24
C LEU A 180 9.72 -17.74 -2.59
N LEU A 181 9.82 -17.87 -1.25
CA LEU A 181 9.84 -19.16 -0.56
C LEU A 181 8.57 -19.50 0.22
N TYR A 182 7.63 -18.58 0.39
CA TYR A 182 6.36 -18.93 1.00
C TYR A 182 5.35 -19.38 -0.05
N THR A 183 5.53 -20.61 -0.51
CA THR A 183 4.40 -21.43 -0.96
C THR A 183 3.50 -21.56 0.26
N SER A 184 2.38 -20.87 0.25
CA SER A 184 1.36 -21.06 1.27
C SER A 184 0.95 -22.52 1.26
N ASP A 185 1.10 -23.18 2.39
CA ASP A 185 0.45 -24.44 2.65
C ASP A 185 -1.05 -24.27 2.43
N ALA A 186 -1.52 -24.84 1.35
CA ALA A 186 -2.94 -24.93 1.03
C ALA A 186 -3.52 -26.09 1.80
#